data_a798335bbd11de294d5f4d54c0884569
#
_entry.id   a798335bbd11de294d5f4d54c0884569
#
_cell.length_a   1.000
_cell.length_b   1.000
_cell.length_c   1.000
_cell.angle_alpha   90.00
_cell.angle_beta   90.00
_cell.angle_gamma   90.00
#
_symmetry.space_group_name_H-M   'P 1'
#
loop_
_entity.id
_entity.type
_entity.pdbx_description
1 polymer ?
#
loop_
_entity_poly.entity_id
_entity_poly.type
_entity_poly.pdbx_seq_one_letter_code
_entity_poly.pdbx_strand_id
1 'polypeptide(L)'
;TGDLGASPDNINWVLTSYIVAAAIMTPVTGWLADRFGRKELFLTAVVGFTVFSMLCGIAWSLETMVFFRLMQGVFGAAIVPLSQTFLLDINPRERHGQAMAIWGAGIMLGPILGPTLGGWLTENFNWRWVFFINLPVGIVAFLGMAAYLPAVARRVRGFDFFGFAMISLGVGALQLLLDRGGEVDWFSSVEIWIELGLSLTGFWVFIIHTMTAEHPFIDPKIFLDRNFVTGLAFIFVMGVLILASMSLLPPMLSTIFGYPTVTIGVVMGPRGVGTMISMLVVGRLMSKIDARILVVIGFLLTAQSLYTMSSFTPQMDNWLIISSGVIQGLGMGMVFVPLSTVAFATLDVRFRTDATALFSLVRNLGSSIGVSVVTVLMVRNTQINHTELSAFINPFNPNLWAVSPAAASGDPMALSQVDRIVNLQAMMISYVNDFKILMVMTLLAIPFVFLLRKPKQAPAGGAPAAHMD
;
A
#
# COMPACT_ATOMS: atom_id res chain seq x y z
N THR A 1 -9.67 -21.46 5.78
CA THR A 1 -10.92 -21.63 6.56
C THR A 1 -10.92 -22.97 7.28
N GLY A 2 -10.81 -24.12 6.58
CA GLY A 2 -10.94 -25.45 7.19
C GLY A 2 -10.06 -25.71 8.41
N ASP A 3 -8.76 -25.51 8.30
CA ASP A 3 -7.77 -25.82 9.36
C ASP A 3 -7.93 -24.97 10.65
N LEU A 4 -8.53 -23.78 10.55
CA LEU A 4 -8.73 -22.86 11.67
C LEU A 4 -10.17 -22.81 12.17
N GLY A 5 -11.08 -23.63 11.61
CA GLY A 5 -12.52 -23.62 11.93
C GLY A 5 -13.20 -22.27 11.61
N ALA A 6 -12.65 -21.48 10.68
CA ALA A 6 -13.14 -20.15 10.38
C ALA A 6 -14.19 -20.17 9.26
N SER A 7 -15.26 -19.36 9.41
CA SER A 7 -16.17 -19.05 8.31
C SER A 7 -15.51 -18.15 7.26
N PRO A 8 -16.01 -18.11 6.01
CA PRO A 8 -15.53 -17.17 5.01
C PRO A 8 -15.61 -15.70 5.45
N ASP A 9 -16.62 -15.35 6.24
CA ASP A 9 -16.83 -13.97 6.73
C ASP A 9 -15.85 -13.59 7.84
N ASN A 10 -15.40 -14.56 8.65
CA ASN A 10 -14.52 -14.28 9.78
C ASN A 10 -13.02 -14.39 9.43
N ILE A 11 -12.66 -15.06 8.33
CA ILE A 11 -11.24 -15.24 7.97
C ILE A 11 -10.53 -13.93 7.69
N ASN A 12 -11.25 -12.91 7.25
CA ASN A 12 -10.71 -11.58 6.95
C ASN A 12 -10.08 -10.90 8.17
N TRP A 13 -10.52 -11.25 9.39
CA TRP A 13 -9.90 -10.76 10.63
C TRP A 13 -8.41 -11.08 10.73
N VAL A 14 -7.93 -12.12 10.06
CA VAL A 14 -6.50 -12.46 9.98
C VAL A 14 -5.70 -11.35 9.29
N LEU A 15 -6.26 -10.66 8.29
CA LEU A 15 -5.62 -9.53 7.62
C LEU A 15 -5.88 -8.23 8.38
N THR A 16 -7.14 -7.96 8.71
CA THR A 16 -7.58 -6.73 9.36
C THR A 16 -6.85 -6.50 10.68
N SER A 17 -6.70 -7.52 11.53
CA SER A 17 -5.99 -7.39 12.81
C SER A 17 -4.54 -6.94 12.65
N TYR A 18 -3.81 -7.46 11.67
CA TYR A 18 -2.45 -7.05 11.36
C TYR A 18 -2.40 -5.60 10.86
N ILE A 19 -3.26 -5.23 9.92
CA ILE A 19 -3.25 -3.91 9.29
C ILE A 19 -3.64 -2.83 10.30
N VAL A 20 -4.69 -3.05 11.10
CA VAL A 20 -5.14 -2.13 12.15
C VAL A 20 -4.04 -1.93 13.20
N ALA A 21 -3.45 -3.02 13.71
CA ALA A 21 -2.37 -2.93 14.68
C ALA A 21 -1.15 -2.19 14.12
N ALA A 22 -0.75 -2.47 12.89
CA ALA A 22 0.35 -1.78 12.23
C ALA A 22 0.03 -0.29 12.01
N ALA A 23 -1.19 0.05 11.61
CA ALA A 23 -1.61 1.43 11.40
C ALA A 23 -1.60 2.25 12.72
N ILE A 24 -2.08 1.68 13.83
CA ILE A 24 -2.05 2.30 15.15
C ILE A 24 -0.62 2.47 15.68
N MET A 25 0.24 1.48 15.48
CA MET A 25 1.61 1.50 16.03
C MET A 25 2.62 2.27 15.17
N THR A 26 2.34 2.49 13.89
CA THR A 26 3.26 3.23 13.01
C THR A 26 3.58 4.64 13.54
N PRO A 27 2.63 5.49 13.95
CA PRO A 27 2.92 6.82 14.46
C PRO A 27 3.78 6.82 15.73
N VAL A 28 3.66 5.81 16.60
CA VAL A 28 4.41 5.77 17.87
C VAL A 28 5.88 5.38 17.66
N THR A 29 6.24 4.91 16.48
CA THR A 29 7.61 4.48 16.15
C THR A 29 8.64 5.57 16.44
N GLY A 30 8.33 6.85 16.16
CA GLY A 30 9.22 7.97 16.42
C GLY A 30 9.54 8.12 17.90
N TRP A 31 8.53 8.15 18.75
CA TRP A 31 8.71 8.24 20.19
C TRP A 31 9.44 7.02 20.79
N LEU A 32 9.05 5.82 20.36
CA LEU A 32 9.72 4.58 20.79
C LEU A 32 11.21 4.59 20.42
N ALA A 33 11.53 5.07 19.21
CA ALA A 33 12.91 5.17 18.73
C ALA A 33 13.74 6.17 19.55
N ASP A 34 13.14 7.30 19.95
CA ASP A 34 13.80 8.28 20.83
C ASP A 34 13.98 7.71 22.25
N ARG A 35 12.98 7.01 22.78
CA ARG A 35 12.99 6.48 24.15
C ARG A 35 13.92 5.30 24.36
N PHE A 36 13.84 4.31 23.48
CA PHE A 36 14.56 3.03 23.61
C PHE A 36 15.86 2.98 22.80
N GLY A 37 16.01 3.87 21.82
CA GLY A 37 17.08 3.85 20.83
C GLY A 37 16.61 3.25 19.52
N ARG A 38 17.04 3.83 18.41
CA ARG A 38 16.61 3.41 17.06
C ARG A 38 17.06 2.00 16.71
N LYS A 39 18.32 1.64 17.05
CA LYS A 39 18.89 0.32 16.79
C LYS A 39 18.17 -0.74 17.60
N GLU A 40 18.02 -0.51 18.90
CA GLU A 40 17.38 -1.43 19.83
C GLU A 40 15.91 -1.68 19.45
N LEU A 41 15.19 -0.60 19.10
CA LEU A 41 13.80 -0.72 18.63
C LEU A 41 13.72 -1.52 17.34
N PHE A 42 14.62 -1.28 16.38
CA PHE A 42 14.60 -1.99 15.10
C PHE A 42 14.89 -3.48 15.27
N LEU A 43 15.90 -3.82 16.10
CA LEU A 43 16.20 -5.22 16.43
C LEU A 43 15.01 -5.91 17.11
N THR A 44 14.41 -5.23 18.12
CA THR A 44 13.21 -5.75 18.81
C THR A 44 12.02 -5.93 17.85
N ALA A 45 11.82 -4.99 16.94
CA ALA A 45 10.76 -5.06 15.92
C ALA A 45 10.94 -6.29 15.02
N VAL A 46 12.14 -6.54 14.51
CA VAL A 46 12.42 -7.70 13.66
C VAL A 46 12.30 -9.01 14.42
N VAL A 47 12.82 -9.09 15.64
CA VAL A 47 12.69 -10.30 16.49
C VAL A 47 11.21 -10.56 16.80
N GLY A 48 10.47 -9.55 17.27
CA GLY A 48 9.05 -9.68 17.59
C GLY A 48 8.22 -10.08 16.36
N PHE A 49 8.44 -9.42 15.22
CA PHE A 49 7.77 -9.77 13.96
C PHE A 49 8.05 -11.23 13.57
N THR A 50 9.31 -11.68 13.67
CA THR A 50 9.70 -13.05 13.31
C THR A 50 9.09 -14.07 14.26
N VAL A 51 9.14 -13.83 15.56
CA VAL A 51 8.55 -14.72 16.59
C VAL A 51 7.04 -14.85 16.38
N PHE A 52 6.32 -13.72 16.23
CA PHE A 52 4.88 -13.77 16.00
C PHE A 52 4.51 -14.35 14.63
N SER A 53 5.39 -14.24 13.63
CA SER A 53 5.25 -14.97 12.37
C SER A 53 5.30 -16.48 12.59
N MET A 54 6.26 -16.99 13.38
CA MET A 54 6.33 -18.41 13.74
C MET A 54 5.06 -18.86 14.47
N LEU A 55 4.59 -18.06 15.44
CA LEU A 55 3.36 -18.32 16.17
C LEU A 55 2.12 -18.36 15.26
N CYS A 56 2.04 -17.49 14.25
CA CYS A 56 1.00 -17.58 13.22
C CYS A 56 1.06 -18.93 12.47
N GLY A 57 2.26 -19.41 12.15
CA GLY A 57 2.44 -20.70 11.47
C GLY A 57 1.97 -21.91 12.28
N ILE A 58 1.97 -21.82 13.60
CA ILE A 58 1.52 -22.90 14.52
C ILE A 58 0.14 -22.64 15.12
N ALA A 59 -0.57 -21.58 14.69
CA ALA A 59 -1.91 -21.27 15.20
C ALA A 59 -2.89 -22.42 14.97
N TRP A 60 -3.73 -22.70 15.99
CA TRP A 60 -4.69 -23.82 16.02
C TRP A 60 -6.14 -23.38 15.98
N SER A 61 -6.43 -22.09 16.15
CA SER A 61 -7.77 -21.52 16.02
C SER A 61 -7.70 -20.12 15.36
N LEU A 62 -8.86 -19.62 14.92
CA LEU A 62 -8.96 -18.28 14.34
C LEU A 62 -8.55 -17.21 15.36
N GLU A 63 -9.00 -17.33 16.62
CA GLU A 63 -8.72 -16.35 17.67
C GLU A 63 -7.21 -16.26 17.97
N THR A 64 -6.53 -17.40 18.05
CA THR A 64 -5.08 -17.44 18.26
C THR A 64 -4.34 -16.84 17.07
N MET A 65 -4.80 -17.12 15.86
CA MET A 65 -4.24 -16.54 14.64
C MET A 65 -4.42 -15.01 14.61
N VAL A 66 -5.61 -14.52 14.90
CA VAL A 66 -5.92 -13.08 14.96
C VAL A 66 -5.06 -12.39 16.01
N PHE A 67 -4.91 -12.97 17.21
CA PHE A 67 -4.04 -12.42 18.25
C PHE A 67 -2.57 -12.38 17.81
N PHE A 68 -2.04 -13.45 17.21
CA PHE A 68 -0.66 -13.48 16.74
C PHE A 68 -0.45 -12.49 15.58
N ARG A 69 -1.41 -12.34 14.69
CA ARG A 69 -1.39 -11.34 13.61
C ARG A 69 -1.41 -9.91 14.14
N LEU A 70 -2.22 -9.63 15.16
CA LEU A 70 -2.23 -8.33 15.85
C LEU A 70 -0.85 -8.01 16.44
N MET A 71 -0.26 -8.96 17.17
CA MET A 71 1.08 -8.78 17.72
C MET A 71 2.16 -8.64 16.63
N GLN A 72 2.06 -9.41 15.56
CA GLN A 72 2.94 -9.27 14.39
C GLN A 72 2.82 -7.88 13.77
N GLY A 73 1.61 -7.31 13.69
CA GLY A 73 1.37 -5.93 13.24
C GLY A 73 2.01 -4.88 14.15
N VAL A 74 1.90 -5.05 15.46
CA VAL A 74 2.54 -4.17 16.46
C VAL A 74 4.05 -4.09 16.24
N PHE A 75 4.74 -5.23 16.14
CA PHE A 75 6.18 -5.25 15.91
C PHE A 75 6.56 -4.87 14.48
N GLY A 76 5.77 -5.24 13.49
CA GLY A 76 6.01 -4.93 12.07
C GLY A 76 5.93 -3.45 11.74
N ALA A 77 5.13 -2.68 12.48
CA ALA A 77 4.87 -1.26 12.23
C ALA A 77 6.14 -0.40 12.14
N ALA A 78 7.15 -0.69 12.96
CA ALA A 78 8.38 0.08 13.06
C ALA A 78 9.42 -0.27 11.98
N ILE A 79 9.30 -1.43 11.30
CA ILE A 79 10.35 -1.95 10.40
C ILE A 79 10.56 -0.99 9.21
N VAL A 80 9.50 -0.60 8.54
CA VAL A 80 9.58 0.26 7.34
C VAL A 80 10.06 1.67 7.68
N PRO A 81 9.49 2.41 8.65
CA PRO A 81 9.95 3.76 9.00
C PRO A 81 11.40 3.78 9.48
N LEU A 82 11.81 2.83 10.33
CA LEU A 82 13.17 2.79 10.85
C LEU A 82 14.20 2.44 9.77
N SER A 83 13.89 1.49 8.88
CA SER A 83 14.77 1.16 7.76
C SER A 83 15.04 2.38 6.88
N GLN A 84 14.00 3.17 6.60
CA GLN A 84 14.09 4.40 5.83
C GLN A 84 14.89 5.48 6.58
N THR A 85 14.65 5.65 7.88
CA THR A 85 15.38 6.60 8.72
C THR A 85 16.87 6.26 8.76
N PHE A 86 17.24 5.00 9.01
CA PHE A 86 18.65 4.59 9.04
C PHE A 86 19.35 4.86 7.72
N LEU A 87 18.71 4.55 6.59
CA LEU A 87 19.31 4.81 5.27
C LEU A 87 19.53 6.30 5.01
N LEU A 88 18.63 7.15 5.47
CA LEU A 88 18.81 8.61 5.38
C LEU A 88 19.90 9.13 6.32
N ASP A 89 20.10 8.50 7.49
CA ASP A 89 21.07 8.95 8.48
C ASP A 89 22.52 8.52 8.17
N ILE A 90 22.71 7.30 7.64
CA ILE A 90 24.04 6.78 7.31
C ILE A 90 24.58 7.26 5.96
N ASN A 91 23.74 7.85 5.12
CA ASN A 91 24.15 8.36 3.80
C ASN A 91 24.16 9.89 3.79
N PRO A 92 25.15 10.52 3.13
CA PRO A 92 25.15 11.96 2.91
C PRO A 92 23.97 12.36 2.03
N ARG A 93 23.51 13.62 2.14
CA ARG A 93 22.31 14.12 1.43
C ARG A 93 22.38 13.93 -0.08
N GLU A 94 23.56 14.05 -0.67
CA GLU A 94 23.82 13.88 -2.10
C GLU A 94 23.53 12.45 -2.58
N ARG A 95 23.60 11.47 -1.67
CA ARG A 95 23.36 10.04 -1.95
C ARG A 95 21.99 9.55 -1.50
N HIS A 96 21.15 10.41 -0.90
CA HIS A 96 19.80 10.00 -0.45
C HIS A 96 18.97 9.38 -1.58
N GLY A 97 19.06 9.92 -2.83
CA GLY A 97 18.36 9.36 -3.98
C GLY A 97 18.78 7.93 -4.29
N GLN A 98 20.09 7.63 -4.23
CA GLN A 98 20.59 6.26 -4.44
C GLN A 98 20.20 5.33 -3.29
N ALA A 99 20.29 5.79 -2.05
CA ALA A 99 19.90 5.02 -0.88
C ALA A 99 18.40 4.66 -0.91
N MET A 100 17.54 5.64 -1.22
CA MET A 100 16.10 5.40 -1.37
C MET A 100 15.77 4.51 -2.57
N ALA A 101 16.56 4.57 -3.64
CA ALA A 101 16.41 3.69 -4.80
C ALA A 101 16.71 2.22 -4.46
N ILE A 102 17.80 1.96 -3.74
CA ILE A 102 18.17 0.60 -3.30
C ILE A 102 17.13 0.07 -2.29
N TRP A 103 16.71 0.90 -1.35
CA TRP A 103 15.68 0.55 -0.37
C TRP A 103 14.34 0.23 -1.04
N GLY A 104 13.89 1.07 -1.96
CA GLY A 104 12.66 0.86 -2.69
C GLY A 104 12.70 -0.39 -3.57
N ALA A 105 13.83 -0.64 -4.25
CA ALA A 105 14.04 -1.86 -5.03
C ALA A 105 13.97 -3.11 -4.14
N GLY A 106 14.55 -3.06 -2.93
CA GLY A 106 14.48 -4.15 -1.96
C GLY A 106 13.03 -4.43 -1.49
N ILE A 107 12.25 -3.39 -1.23
CA ILE A 107 10.83 -3.54 -0.84
C ILE A 107 10.01 -4.21 -1.95
N MET A 108 10.34 -3.95 -3.22
CA MET A 108 9.61 -4.53 -4.35
C MET A 108 9.82 -6.05 -4.50
N LEU A 109 10.83 -6.62 -3.86
CA LEU A 109 11.00 -8.09 -3.83
C LEU A 109 9.80 -8.80 -3.19
N GLY A 110 9.19 -8.22 -2.16
CA GLY A 110 8.00 -8.78 -1.51
C GLY A 110 6.81 -8.97 -2.47
N PRO A 111 6.29 -7.92 -3.09
CA PRO A 111 5.22 -8.02 -4.08
C PRO A 111 5.55 -8.87 -5.33
N ILE A 112 6.83 -8.94 -5.73
CA ILE A 112 7.25 -9.77 -6.87
C ILE A 112 7.23 -11.26 -6.50
N LEU A 113 7.87 -11.60 -5.40
CA LEU A 113 8.08 -12.99 -5.01
C LEU A 113 6.89 -13.54 -4.19
N GLY A 114 6.15 -12.67 -3.48
CA GLY A 114 5.11 -13.07 -2.54
C GLY A 114 4.04 -13.98 -3.14
N PRO A 115 3.34 -13.60 -4.21
CA PRO A 115 2.31 -14.44 -4.82
C PRO A 115 2.88 -15.76 -5.35
N THR A 116 4.04 -15.72 -6.01
CA THR A 116 4.66 -16.92 -6.60
C THR A 116 5.19 -17.86 -5.52
N LEU A 117 5.96 -17.36 -4.54
CA LEU A 117 6.48 -18.16 -3.43
C LEU A 117 5.37 -18.62 -2.49
N GLY A 118 4.43 -17.73 -2.17
CA GLY A 118 3.30 -18.05 -1.30
C GLY A 118 2.40 -19.10 -1.91
N GLY A 119 2.08 -18.99 -3.20
CA GLY A 119 1.33 -20.00 -3.95
C GLY A 119 2.07 -21.34 -3.98
N TRP A 120 3.35 -21.34 -4.37
CA TRP A 120 4.17 -22.56 -4.43
C TRP A 120 4.31 -23.25 -3.07
N LEU A 121 4.53 -22.49 -1.99
CA LEU A 121 4.62 -23.04 -0.63
C LEU A 121 3.27 -23.65 -0.19
N THR A 122 2.17 -23.00 -0.52
CA THR A 122 0.84 -23.46 -0.15
C THR A 122 0.44 -24.72 -0.92
N GLU A 123 0.79 -24.83 -2.20
CA GLU A 123 0.47 -25.99 -3.05
C GLU A 123 1.37 -27.20 -2.73
N ASN A 124 2.67 -26.99 -2.48
CA ASN A 124 3.62 -28.10 -2.29
C ASN A 124 3.78 -28.56 -0.83
N PHE A 125 3.47 -27.68 0.13
CA PHE A 125 3.55 -28.01 1.57
C PHE A 125 2.21 -27.72 2.24
N ASN A 126 2.04 -26.51 2.81
CA ASN A 126 0.78 -25.99 3.34
C ASN A 126 0.90 -24.48 3.56
N TRP A 127 -0.22 -23.80 3.83
CA TRP A 127 -0.28 -22.35 4.05
C TRP A 127 0.59 -21.85 5.22
N ARG A 128 0.90 -22.69 6.21
CA ARG A 128 1.70 -22.35 7.40
C ARG A 128 3.14 -21.96 7.02
N TRP A 129 3.68 -22.52 5.95
CA TRP A 129 5.01 -22.21 5.45
C TRP A 129 5.19 -20.79 4.96
N VAL A 130 4.10 -20.10 4.59
CA VAL A 130 4.11 -18.67 4.26
C VAL A 130 4.56 -17.82 5.47
N PHE A 131 4.32 -18.30 6.67
CA PHE A 131 4.78 -17.68 7.91
C PHE A 131 6.19 -18.13 8.32
N PHE A 132 6.51 -19.40 8.13
CA PHE A 132 7.80 -19.96 8.51
C PHE A 132 8.97 -19.45 7.65
N ILE A 133 8.74 -19.05 6.41
CA ILE A 133 9.76 -18.44 5.54
C ILE A 133 10.37 -17.17 6.15
N ASN A 134 9.66 -16.47 7.03
CA ASN A 134 10.15 -15.28 7.70
C ASN A 134 11.25 -15.58 8.74
N LEU A 135 11.41 -16.82 9.21
CA LEU A 135 12.42 -17.18 10.18
C LEU A 135 13.86 -17.02 9.66
N PRO A 136 14.26 -17.69 8.55
CA PRO A 136 15.60 -17.50 8.02
C PRO A 136 15.87 -16.06 7.59
N VAL A 137 14.89 -15.37 7.01
CA VAL A 137 15.02 -13.97 6.62
C VAL A 137 15.21 -13.08 7.84
N GLY A 138 14.42 -13.30 8.90
CA GLY A 138 14.49 -12.54 10.16
C GLY A 138 15.84 -12.74 10.87
N ILE A 139 16.38 -13.97 10.90
CA ILE A 139 17.70 -14.25 11.49
C ILE A 139 18.80 -13.50 10.73
N VAL A 140 18.84 -13.59 9.39
CA VAL A 140 19.82 -12.89 8.56
C VAL A 140 19.72 -11.38 8.75
N ALA A 141 18.50 -10.84 8.74
CA ALA A 141 18.26 -9.41 8.95
C ALA A 141 18.73 -8.99 10.36
N PHE A 142 18.38 -9.74 11.41
CA PHE A 142 18.80 -9.45 12.78
C PHE A 142 20.32 -9.42 12.91
N LEU A 143 21.02 -10.46 12.43
CA LEU A 143 22.48 -10.56 12.51
C LEU A 143 23.16 -9.42 11.76
N GLY A 144 22.69 -9.11 10.54
CA GLY A 144 23.22 -8.00 9.75
C GLY A 144 23.01 -6.66 10.44
N MET A 145 21.82 -6.39 10.97
CA MET A 145 21.53 -5.14 11.66
C MET A 145 22.30 -5.03 12.99
N ALA A 146 22.39 -6.10 13.76
CA ALA A 146 23.16 -6.11 15.01
C ALA A 146 24.64 -5.79 14.77
N ALA A 147 25.23 -6.33 13.69
CA ALA A 147 26.63 -6.13 13.34
C ALA A 147 26.93 -4.73 12.77
N TYR A 148 26.07 -4.22 11.89
CA TYR A 148 26.42 -3.05 11.04
C TYR A 148 25.71 -1.75 11.41
N LEU A 149 24.55 -1.79 12.12
CA LEU A 149 23.85 -0.55 12.44
C LEU A 149 24.55 0.19 13.60
N PRO A 150 24.79 1.51 13.44
CA PRO A 150 25.35 2.33 14.52
C PRO A 150 24.31 2.54 15.62
N ALA A 151 24.76 2.60 16.86
CA ALA A 151 23.94 3.08 17.96
C ALA A 151 23.77 4.58 17.87
N VAL A 152 22.54 5.08 18.01
CA VAL A 152 22.22 6.51 17.99
C VAL A 152 21.82 6.94 19.39
N ALA A 153 22.27 8.14 19.81
CA ALA A 153 21.96 8.69 21.12
C ALA A 153 20.44 8.77 21.36
N ARG A 154 20.02 8.31 22.53
CA ARG A 154 18.61 8.35 22.97
C ARG A 154 18.22 9.79 23.29
N ARG A 155 16.97 10.12 23.01
CA ARG A 155 16.37 11.40 23.39
C ARG A 155 15.20 11.13 24.30
N VAL A 156 15.24 11.65 25.51
CA VAL A 156 14.14 11.51 26.47
C VAL A 156 13.15 12.64 26.20
N ARG A 157 11.99 12.29 25.64
CA ARG A 157 10.83 13.21 25.57
C ARG A 157 9.62 12.58 26.27
N GLY A 158 8.76 13.42 26.84
CA GLY A 158 7.51 12.98 27.43
C GLY A 158 6.63 12.26 26.40
N PHE A 159 5.79 11.33 26.87
CA PHE A 159 4.80 10.67 26.03
C PHE A 159 3.44 11.36 26.16
N ASP A 160 2.91 11.81 25.06
CA ASP A 160 1.56 12.35 24.97
C ASP A 160 0.56 11.21 24.79
N PHE A 161 0.11 10.64 25.93
CA PHE A 161 -0.87 9.54 25.94
C PHE A 161 -2.18 9.93 25.31
N PHE A 162 -2.66 11.17 25.53
CA PHE A 162 -3.93 11.62 25.00
C PHE A 162 -3.87 11.81 23.48
N GLY A 163 -2.84 12.49 22.96
CA GLY A 163 -2.65 12.65 21.53
C GLY A 163 -2.47 11.30 20.82
N PHE A 164 -1.71 10.37 21.42
CA PHE A 164 -1.57 9.02 20.88
C PHE A 164 -2.90 8.25 20.90
N ALA A 165 -3.68 8.32 21.97
CA ALA A 165 -4.98 7.65 22.04
C ALA A 165 -5.95 8.17 20.98
N MET A 166 -5.97 9.49 20.74
CA MET A 166 -6.86 10.10 19.77
C MET A 166 -6.48 9.77 18.32
N ILE A 167 -5.19 9.81 17.96
CA ILE A 167 -4.77 9.40 16.62
C ILE A 167 -4.98 7.89 16.40
N SER A 168 -4.75 7.07 17.43
CA SER A 168 -4.99 5.62 17.38
C SER A 168 -6.47 5.30 17.19
N LEU A 169 -7.35 6.02 17.88
CA LEU A 169 -8.80 5.91 17.71
C LEU A 169 -9.21 6.31 16.29
N GLY A 170 -8.70 7.46 15.80
CA GLY A 170 -9.00 7.95 14.46
C GLY A 170 -8.57 7.01 13.35
N VAL A 171 -7.32 6.55 13.42
CA VAL A 171 -6.73 5.64 12.41
C VAL A 171 -7.32 4.24 12.51
N GLY A 172 -7.49 3.70 13.73
CA GLY A 172 -8.03 2.36 13.96
C GLY A 172 -9.48 2.25 13.50
N ALA A 173 -10.32 3.21 13.86
CA ALA A 173 -11.71 3.25 13.43
C ALA A 173 -11.83 3.46 11.90
N LEU A 174 -11.00 4.33 11.30
CA LEU A 174 -10.95 4.47 9.84
C LEU A 174 -10.57 3.17 9.15
N GLN A 175 -9.58 2.47 9.66
CA GLN A 175 -9.11 1.22 9.07
C GLN A 175 -10.20 0.13 9.15
N LEU A 176 -10.88 0.01 10.28
CA LEU A 176 -12.01 -0.92 10.44
C LEU A 176 -13.14 -0.59 9.47
N LEU A 177 -13.54 0.68 9.38
CA LEU A 177 -14.55 1.15 8.44
C LEU A 177 -14.21 0.77 6.99
N LEU A 178 -12.96 0.96 6.59
CA LEU A 178 -12.53 0.66 5.22
C LEU A 178 -12.48 -0.84 4.93
N ASP A 179 -12.04 -1.65 5.90
CA ASP A 179 -11.92 -3.10 5.74
C ASP A 179 -13.29 -3.80 5.79
N ARG A 180 -14.17 -3.39 6.72
CA ARG A 180 -15.45 -4.05 6.96
C ARG A 180 -16.60 -3.47 6.14
N GLY A 181 -16.46 -2.26 5.61
CA GLY A 181 -17.52 -1.58 4.88
C GLY A 181 -18.15 -2.42 3.78
N GLY A 182 -17.34 -3.14 3.01
CA GLY A 182 -17.83 -4.03 1.95
C GLY A 182 -18.55 -5.29 2.45
N GLU A 183 -18.29 -5.73 3.69
CA GLU A 183 -18.90 -6.92 4.28
C GLU A 183 -20.26 -6.64 4.92
N VAL A 184 -20.45 -5.42 5.45
CA VAL A 184 -21.64 -5.02 6.21
C VAL A 184 -22.52 -4.01 5.48
N ASP A 185 -22.38 -3.92 4.18
CA ASP A 185 -23.20 -3.08 3.29
C ASP A 185 -23.09 -1.58 3.58
N TRP A 186 -21.86 -1.14 3.94
CA TRP A 186 -21.49 0.25 4.15
C TRP A 186 -22.43 1.01 5.09
N PHE A 187 -22.90 2.18 4.66
CA PHE A 187 -23.75 3.07 5.46
C PHE A 187 -25.16 2.53 5.77
N SER A 188 -25.48 1.30 5.35
CA SER A 188 -26.66 0.58 5.78
C SER A 188 -26.49 -0.02 7.20
N SER A 189 -25.22 -0.21 7.63
CA SER A 189 -24.87 -0.75 8.93
C SER A 189 -24.64 0.36 9.98
N VAL A 190 -25.17 0.18 11.19
CA VAL A 190 -24.90 1.04 12.34
C VAL A 190 -23.42 0.99 12.75
N GLU A 191 -22.76 -0.16 12.56
CA GLU A 191 -21.33 -0.34 12.82
C GLU A 191 -20.50 0.71 12.08
N ILE A 192 -20.72 0.89 10.79
CA ILE A 192 -19.99 1.85 9.94
C ILE A 192 -20.21 3.31 10.38
N TRP A 193 -21.43 3.66 10.81
CA TRP A 193 -21.70 5.00 11.36
C TRP A 193 -20.96 5.26 12.67
N ILE A 194 -20.86 4.25 13.54
CA ILE A 194 -20.08 4.34 14.78
C ILE A 194 -18.60 4.52 14.46
N GLU A 195 -18.06 3.69 13.57
CA GLU A 195 -16.64 3.76 13.16
C GLU A 195 -16.31 5.10 12.50
N LEU A 196 -17.19 5.61 11.65
CA LEU A 196 -17.05 6.94 11.05
C LEU A 196 -17.04 8.04 12.13
N GLY A 197 -17.99 7.99 13.06
CA GLY A 197 -18.07 8.94 14.17
C GLY A 197 -16.83 8.92 15.06
N LEU A 198 -16.35 7.73 15.41
CA LEU A 198 -15.11 7.55 16.18
C LEU A 198 -13.88 8.04 15.43
N SER A 199 -13.79 7.74 14.14
CA SER A 199 -12.69 8.18 13.29
C SER A 199 -12.65 9.71 13.18
N LEU A 200 -13.75 10.34 12.81
CA LEU A 200 -13.83 11.81 12.71
C LEU A 200 -13.55 12.50 14.04
N THR A 201 -14.11 12.00 15.14
CA THR A 201 -13.88 12.53 16.49
C THR A 201 -12.42 12.37 16.90
N GLY A 202 -11.81 11.19 16.66
CA GLY A 202 -10.43 10.92 16.99
C GLY A 202 -9.47 11.86 16.25
N PHE A 203 -9.64 12.03 14.94
CA PHE A 203 -8.83 12.98 14.16
C PHE A 203 -9.06 14.43 14.54
N TRP A 204 -10.31 14.84 14.75
CA TRP A 204 -10.65 16.20 15.14
C TRP A 204 -10.00 16.59 16.47
N VAL A 205 -10.20 15.75 17.49
CA VAL A 205 -9.63 15.97 18.82
C VAL A 205 -8.10 15.92 18.77
N PHE A 206 -7.52 14.98 18.00
CA PHE A 206 -6.07 14.91 17.80
C PHE A 206 -5.50 16.21 17.20
N ILE A 207 -6.14 16.77 16.16
CA ILE A 207 -5.69 18.01 15.52
C ILE A 207 -5.74 19.17 16.53
N ILE A 208 -6.85 19.34 17.25
CA ILE A 208 -6.99 20.41 18.24
C ILE A 208 -5.93 20.24 19.34
N HIS A 209 -5.78 19.02 19.87
CA HIS A 209 -4.79 18.73 20.91
C HIS A 209 -3.36 19.02 20.43
N THR A 210 -3.01 18.59 19.23
CA THR A 210 -1.69 18.86 18.62
C THR A 210 -1.39 20.34 18.48
N MET A 211 -2.42 21.19 18.25
CA MET A 211 -2.26 22.63 18.14
C MET A 211 -2.20 23.38 19.49
N THR A 212 -2.68 22.77 20.57
CA THR A 212 -2.84 23.41 21.88
C THR A 212 -1.92 22.85 22.97
N ALA A 213 -1.44 21.62 22.81
CA ALA A 213 -0.58 20.96 23.80
C ALA A 213 0.85 21.53 23.78
N GLU A 214 1.47 21.66 24.96
CA GLU A 214 2.86 22.08 25.11
C GLU A 214 3.85 21.08 24.53
N HIS A 215 3.54 19.78 24.66
CA HIS A 215 4.36 18.67 24.16
C HIS A 215 3.50 17.68 23.37
N PRO A 216 3.09 18.07 22.15
CA PRO A 216 2.22 17.24 21.34
C PRO A 216 2.91 15.96 20.88
N PHE A 217 2.12 14.91 20.62
CA PHE A 217 2.60 13.62 20.13
C PHE A 217 3.40 13.74 18.83
N ILE A 218 2.90 14.53 17.87
CA ILE A 218 3.61 14.92 16.64
C ILE A 218 3.86 16.43 16.70
N ASP A 219 5.13 16.87 16.56
CA ASP A 219 5.44 18.32 16.53
C ASP A 219 4.81 18.96 15.29
N PRO A 220 3.90 19.96 15.44
CA PRO A 220 3.26 20.62 14.31
C PRO A 220 4.26 21.30 13.35
N LYS A 221 5.48 21.59 13.79
CA LYS A 221 6.54 22.17 12.96
C LYS A 221 6.93 21.31 11.77
N ILE A 222 6.67 19.99 11.84
CA ILE A 222 6.87 19.07 10.71
C ILE A 222 6.02 19.51 9.49
N PHE A 223 4.81 20.00 9.74
CA PHE A 223 3.88 20.45 8.70
C PHE A 223 4.17 21.84 8.15
N LEU A 224 5.15 22.57 8.70
CA LEU A 224 5.63 23.84 8.14
C LEU A 224 6.57 23.62 6.95
N ASP A 225 7.16 22.43 6.82
CA ASP A 225 8.00 22.11 5.67
C ASP A 225 7.11 21.79 4.44
N ARG A 226 7.14 22.71 3.47
CA ARG A 226 6.32 22.62 2.26
C ARG A 226 6.61 21.35 1.45
N ASN A 227 7.88 20.94 1.34
CA ASN A 227 8.24 19.74 0.58
C ASN A 227 7.72 18.50 1.26
N PHE A 228 7.78 18.44 2.59
CA PHE A 228 7.25 17.33 3.36
C PHE A 228 5.72 17.22 3.21
N VAL A 229 4.97 18.30 3.39
CA VAL A 229 3.50 18.30 3.26
C VAL A 229 3.07 17.94 1.84
N THR A 230 3.74 18.53 0.82
CA THR A 230 3.47 18.15 -0.57
C THR A 230 3.82 16.68 -0.83
N GLY A 231 4.93 16.22 -0.23
CA GLY A 231 5.34 14.81 -0.26
C GLY A 231 4.30 13.87 0.37
N LEU A 232 3.69 14.26 1.51
CA LEU A 232 2.60 13.50 2.14
C LEU A 232 1.37 13.38 1.22
N ALA A 233 0.98 14.46 0.55
CA ALA A 233 -0.14 14.41 -0.40
C ALA A 233 0.15 13.46 -1.56
N PHE A 234 1.35 13.49 -2.12
CA PHE A 234 1.72 12.60 -3.21
C PHE A 234 1.89 11.15 -2.78
N ILE A 235 2.45 10.88 -1.59
CA ILE A 235 2.59 9.50 -1.11
C ILE A 235 1.22 8.89 -0.80
N PHE A 236 0.24 9.69 -0.39
CA PHE A 236 -1.16 9.27 -0.29
C PHE A 236 -1.70 8.81 -1.66
N VAL A 237 -1.57 9.67 -2.70
CA VAL A 237 -1.98 9.32 -4.07
C VAL A 237 -1.27 8.07 -4.57
N MET A 238 0.04 7.95 -4.32
CA MET A 238 0.82 6.76 -4.66
C MET A 238 0.31 5.51 -3.94
N GLY A 239 -0.03 5.63 -2.66
CA GLY A 239 -0.65 4.54 -1.89
C GLY A 239 -1.93 4.05 -2.56
N VAL A 240 -2.84 4.98 -2.88
CA VAL A 240 -4.08 4.68 -3.62
C VAL A 240 -3.76 3.94 -4.92
N LEU A 241 -2.91 4.51 -5.78
CA LEU A 241 -2.61 3.95 -7.11
C LEU A 241 -1.98 2.54 -7.05
N ILE A 242 -1.03 2.32 -6.13
CA ILE A 242 -0.31 1.05 -6.03
C ILE A 242 -1.25 -0.07 -5.62
N LEU A 243 -1.94 0.07 -4.47
CA LEU A 243 -2.73 -1.02 -3.95
C LEU A 243 -4.08 -1.17 -4.64
N ALA A 244 -4.76 -0.08 -5.06
CA ALA A 244 -5.99 -0.19 -5.83
C ALA A 244 -5.77 -0.96 -7.13
N SER A 245 -4.74 -0.63 -7.91
CA SER A 245 -4.45 -1.38 -9.15
C SER A 245 -3.98 -2.81 -8.89
N MET A 246 -3.30 -3.07 -7.77
CA MET A 246 -2.91 -4.44 -7.38
C MET A 246 -4.09 -5.28 -6.89
N SER A 247 -5.10 -4.69 -6.28
CA SER A 247 -6.28 -5.40 -5.79
C SER A 247 -7.28 -5.76 -6.90
N LEU A 248 -7.31 -4.98 -8.00
CA LEU A 248 -8.20 -5.23 -9.13
C LEU A 248 -7.73 -6.36 -10.04
N LEU A 249 -6.41 -6.47 -10.28
CA LEU A 249 -5.88 -7.40 -11.29
C LEU A 249 -6.05 -8.90 -10.94
N PRO A 250 -5.71 -9.40 -9.73
CA PRO A 250 -5.83 -10.83 -9.43
C PRO A 250 -7.26 -11.36 -9.53
N PRO A 251 -8.29 -10.71 -8.96
CA PRO A 251 -9.68 -11.16 -9.14
C PRO A 251 -10.14 -11.11 -10.59
N MET A 252 -9.75 -10.08 -11.36
CA MET A 252 -10.05 -10.00 -12.78
C MET A 252 -9.48 -11.20 -13.54
N LEU A 253 -8.19 -11.51 -13.31
CA LEU A 253 -7.50 -12.62 -14.00
C LEU A 253 -8.06 -13.99 -13.59
N SER A 254 -8.43 -14.18 -12.32
CA SER A 254 -9.01 -15.44 -11.85
C SER A 254 -10.44 -15.63 -12.30
N THR A 255 -11.28 -14.58 -12.24
CA THR A 255 -12.73 -14.71 -12.48
C THR A 255 -13.08 -14.63 -13.96
N ILE A 256 -12.46 -13.70 -14.72
CA ILE A 256 -12.78 -13.49 -16.14
C ILE A 256 -11.95 -14.42 -17.03
N PHE A 257 -10.64 -14.57 -16.73
CA PHE A 257 -9.73 -15.36 -17.57
C PHE A 257 -9.53 -16.80 -17.05
N GLY A 258 -9.96 -17.12 -15.83
CA GLY A 258 -9.82 -18.45 -15.24
C GLY A 258 -8.36 -18.83 -14.92
N TYR A 259 -7.47 -17.85 -14.71
CA TYR A 259 -6.05 -18.14 -14.45
C TYR A 259 -5.83 -18.72 -13.06
N PRO A 260 -5.04 -19.81 -12.94
CA PRO A 260 -4.58 -20.29 -11.66
C PRO A 260 -3.66 -19.28 -10.96
N THR A 261 -3.60 -19.34 -9.64
CA THR A 261 -2.85 -18.38 -8.80
C THR A 261 -1.39 -18.21 -9.21
N VAL A 262 -0.71 -19.30 -9.59
CA VAL A 262 0.69 -19.27 -10.06
C VAL A 262 0.80 -18.46 -11.35
N THR A 263 -0.12 -18.66 -12.31
CA THR A 263 -0.12 -17.93 -13.57
C THR A 263 -0.35 -16.43 -13.33
N ILE A 264 -1.26 -16.07 -12.42
CA ILE A 264 -1.48 -14.68 -12.01
C ILE A 264 -0.17 -14.06 -11.49
N GLY A 265 0.55 -14.77 -10.62
CA GLY A 265 1.84 -14.34 -10.10
C GLY A 265 2.88 -14.11 -11.20
N VAL A 266 2.97 -15.02 -12.17
CA VAL A 266 3.90 -14.91 -13.31
C VAL A 266 3.57 -13.73 -14.23
N VAL A 267 2.29 -13.49 -14.50
CA VAL A 267 1.83 -12.38 -15.37
C VAL A 267 2.00 -11.03 -14.68
N MET A 268 1.81 -10.96 -13.36
CA MET A 268 1.94 -9.71 -12.59
C MET A 268 3.37 -9.43 -12.13
N GLY A 269 4.24 -10.44 -12.03
CA GLY A 269 5.63 -10.31 -11.58
C GLY A 269 6.46 -9.27 -12.33
N PRO A 270 6.39 -9.19 -13.68
CA PRO A 270 7.13 -8.22 -14.49
C PRO A 270 6.89 -6.75 -14.12
N ARG A 271 5.71 -6.41 -13.58
CA ARG A 271 5.42 -5.08 -13.03
C ARG A 271 6.39 -4.71 -11.89
N GLY A 272 6.62 -5.61 -10.96
CA GLY A 272 7.56 -5.40 -9.86
C GLY A 272 9.00 -5.27 -10.35
N VAL A 273 9.39 -6.08 -11.34
CA VAL A 273 10.70 -5.97 -11.99
C VAL A 273 10.88 -4.60 -12.66
N GLY A 274 9.86 -4.12 -13.38
CA GLY A 274 9.85 -2.78 -13.95
C GLY A 274 10.04 -1.68 -12.88
N THR A 275 9.34 -1.79 -11.74
CA THR A 275 9.49 -0.86 -10.63
C THR A 275 10.90 -0.89 -10.05
N MET A 276 11.47 -2.07 -9.82
CA MET A 276 12.83 -2.24 -9.29
C MET A 276 13.88 -1.63 -10.21
N ILE A 277 13.82 -1.92 -11.52
CA ILE A 277 14.73 -1.36 -12.51
C ILE A 277 14.61 0.17 -12.54
N SER A 278 13.38 0.68 -12.60
CA SER A 278 13.11 2.11 -12.59
C SER A 278 13.71 2.81 -11.37
N MET A 279 13.50 2.26 -10.17
CA MET A 279 14.05 2.82 -8.94
C MET A 279 15.58 2.92 -9.00
N LEU A 280 16.27 1.86 -9.42
CA LEU A 280 17.73 1.84 -9.53
C LEU A 280 18.26 2.85 -10.57
N VAL A 281 17.60 2.97 -11.72
CA VAL A 281 17.95 3.95 -12.76
C VAL A 281 17.73 5.37 -12.26
N VAL A 282 16.55 5.63 -11.68
CA VAL A 282 16.17 6.95 -11.17
C VAL A 282 17.10 7.40 -10.04
N GLY A 283 17.52 6.49 -9.15
CA GLY A 283 18.48 6.81 -8.11
C GLY A 283 19.80 7.42 -8.65
N ARG A 284 20.24 7.00 -9.84
CA ARG A 284 21.39 7.59 -10.55
C ARG A 284 21.03 8.87 -11.31
N LEU A 285 19.84 8.91 -11.90
CA LEU A 285 19.39 10.07 -12.69
C LEU A 285 19.14 11.31 -11.84
N MET A 286 18.76 11.16 -10.57
CA MET A 286 18.47 12.27 -9.65
C MET A 286 19.65 13.21 -9.43
N SER A 287 20.88 12.76 -9.66
CA SER A 287 22.06 13.65 -9.62
C SER A 287 22.16 14.56 -10.84
N LYS A 288 21.46 14.25 -11.95
CA LYS A 288 21.57 14.95 -13.24
C LYS A 288 20.27 15.63 -13.67
N ILE A 289 19.13 15.09 -13.28
CA ILE A 289 17.80 15.52 -13.71
C ILE A 289 17.01 16.04 -12.51
N ASP A 290 16.22 17.10 -12.71
CA ASP A 290 15.35 17.62 -11.67
C ASP A 290 14.30 16.56 -11.26
N ALA A 291 14.16 16.35 -9.95
CA ALA A 291 13.23 15.39 -9.38
C ALA A 291 11.78 15.57 -9.87
N ARG A 292 11.36 16.83 -10.13
CA ARG A 292 10.01 17.13 -10.64
C ARG A 292 9.76 16.54 -12.02
N ILE A 293 10.75 16.62 -12.90
CA ILE A 293 10.65 16.07 -14.26
C ILE A 293 10.47 14.55 -14.19
N LEU A 294 11.25 13.89 -13.33
CA LEU A 294 11.15 12.45 -13.12
C LEU A 294 9.76 12.04 -12.59
N VAL A 295 9.22 12.79 -11.62
CA VAL A 295 7.88 12.57 -11.08
C VAL A 295 6.80 12.75 -12.15
N VAL A 296 6.89 13.80 -12.98
CA VAL A 296 5.93 14.03 -14.08
C VAL A 296 5.99 12.89 -15.10
N ILE A 297 7.19 12.48 -15.53
CA ILE A 297 7.35 11.36 -16.45
C ILE A 297 6.78 10.08 -15.83
N GLY A 298 7.05 9.84 -14.56
CA GLY A 298 6.53 8.68 -13.83
C GLY A 298 5.00 8.64 -13.78
N PHE A 299 4.34 9.77 -13.50
CA PHE A 299 2.88 9.86 -13.54
C PHE A 299 2.33 9.70 -14.95
N LEU A 300 2.98 10.24 -15.99
CA LEU A 300 2.58 10.05 -17.37
C LEU A 300 2.67 8.57 -17.80
N LEU A 301 3.74 7.87 -17.46
CA LEU A 301 3.88 6.43 -17.70
C LEU A 301 2.81 5.63 -16.95
N THR A 302 2.52 5.98 -15.71
CA THR A 302 1.45 5.34 -14.92
C THR A 302 0.08 5.59 -15.55
N ALA A 303 -0.22 6.81 -15.98
CA ALA A 303 -1.46 7.15 -16.67
C ALA A 303 -1.59 6.42 -18.01
N GLN A 304 -0.48 6.33 -18.78
CA GLN A 304 -0.44 5.57 -20.03
C GLN A 304 -0.74 4.09 -19.81
N SER A 305 -0.16 3.49 -18.78
CA SER A 305 -0.44 2.10 -18.39
C SER A 305 -1.93 1.90 -18.05
N LEU A 306 -2.49 2.78 -17.19
CA LEU A 306 -3.90 2.73 -16.80
C LEU A 306 -4.84 2.96 -17.99
N TYR A 307 -4.45 3.81 -18.94
CA TYR A 307 -5.15 3.96 -20.22
C TYR A 307 -5.16 2.66 -21.02
N THR A 308 -4.01 1.98 -21.12
CA THR A 308 -3.94 0.66 -21.76
C THR A 308 -4.82 -0.37 -21.03
N MET A 309 -4.80 -0.38 -19.70
CA MET A 309 -5.66 -1.26 -18.89
C MET A 309 -7.16 -0.93 -19.08
N SER A 310 -7.51 0.34 -19.35
CA SER A 310 -8.89 0.73 -19.65
C SER A 310 -9.40 0.26 -21.01
N SER A 311 -8.54 -0.31 -21.84
CA SER A 311 -8.90 -0.95 -23.12
C SER A 311 -8.82 -2.49 -23.08
N PHE A 312 -8.71 -3.08 -21.90
CA PHE A 312 -8.72 -4.53 -21.74
C PHE A 312 -10.05 -5.15 -22.19
N THR A 313 -9.97 -6.31 -22.81
CA THR A 313 -11.11 -7.11 -23.25
C THR A 313 -10.95 -8.57 -22.79
N PRO A 314 -12.03 -9.34 -22.66
CA PRO A 314 -11.93 -10.75 -22.26
C PRO A 314 -11.11 -11.63 -23.22
N GLN A 315 -10.86 -11.16 -24.46
CA GLN A 315 -10.11 -11.88 -25.51
C GLN A 315 -8.67 -11.39 -25.65
N MET A 316 -8.17 -10.50 -24.77
CA MET A 316 -6.82 -9.95 -24.87
C MET A 316 -5.74 -10.99 -24.61
N ASP A 317 -4.55 -10.76 -25.17
CA ASP A 317 -3.36 -11.57 -24.93
C ASP A 317 -2.66 -11.17 -23.62
N ASN A 318 -1.98 -12.12 -23.00
CA ASN A 318 -1.16 -11.94 -21.79
C ASN A 318 -0.12 -10.84 -21.94
N TRP A 319 0.39 -10.65 -23.17
CA TRP A 319 1.38 -9.61 -23.45
C TRP A 319 0.89 -8.20 -23.13
N LEU A 320 -0.40 -7.94 -23.36
CA LEU A 320 -0.98 -6.63 -23.05
C LEU A 320 -1.01 -6.36 -21.54
N ILE A 321 -1.26 -7.39 -20.71
CA ILE A 321 -1.25 -7.30 -19.25
C ILE A 321 0.19 -7.08 -18.76
N ILE A 322 1.13 -7.88 -19.28
CA ILE A 322 2.55 -7.81 -18.91
C ILE A 322 3.14 -6.45 -19.27
N SER A 323 2.94 -5.99 -20.51
CA SER A 323 3.49 -4.72 -20.98
C SER A 323 2.93 -3.52 -20.24
N SER A 324 1.61 -3.47 -20.04
CA SER A 324 0.99 -2.42 -19.22
C SER A 324 1.49 -2.46 -17.78
N GLY A 325 1.63 -3.64 -17.19
CA GLY A 325 2.20 -3.82 -15.86
C GLY A 325 3.65 -3.30 -15.76
N VAL A 326 4.51 -3.63 -16.70
CA VAL A 326 5.90 -3.13 -16.75
C VAL A 326 5.94 -1.61 -16.87
N ILE A 327 5.13 -1.01 -17.76
CA ILE A 327 5.05 0.45 -17.92
C ILE A 327 4.58 1.10 -16.62
N GLN A 328 3.58 0.53 -15.94
CA GLN A 328 3.12 1.02 -14.65
C GLN A 328 4.22 0.94 -13.60
N GLY A 329 4.94 -0.18 -13.54
CA GLY A 329 6.07 -0.37 -12.64
C GLY A 329 7.17 0.67 -12.86
N LEU A 330 7.55 0.90 -14.12
CA LEU A 330 8.52 1.94 -14.49
C LEU A 330 8.04 3.33 -14.00
N GLY A 331 6.78 3.67 -14.23
CA GLY A 331 6.19 4.93 -13.76
C GLY A 331 6.24 5.08 -12.26
N MET A 332 5.81 4.05 -11.53
CA MET A 332 5.78 4.05 -10.05
C MET A 332 7.18 4.25 -9.43
N GLY A 333 8.20 3.58 -9.97
CA GLY A 333 9.58 3.77 -9.51
C GLY A 333 10.11 5.18 -9.75
N MET A 334 9.73 5.79 -10.90
CA MET A 334 10.08 7.18 -11.24
C MET A 334 9.39 8.22 -10.37
N VAL A 335 8.26 7.91 -9.74
CA VAL A 335 7.60 8.80 -8.78
C VAL A 335 8.16 8.59 -7.38
N PHE A 336 8.24 7.35 -6.92
CA PHE A 336 8.51 7.03 -5.51
C PHE A 336 9.88 7.52 -5.02
N VAL A 337 10.95 7.27 -5.78
CA VAL A 337 12.32 7.62 -5.36
C VAL A 337 12.54 9.14 -5.27
N PRO A 338 12.21 9.94 -6.30
CA PRO A 338 12.36 11.40 -6.21
C PRO A 338 11.45 11.99 -5.15
N LEU A 339 10.20 11.51 -5.03
CA LEU A 339 9.24 12.01 -4.07
C LEU A 339 9.73 11.83 -2.64
N SER A 340 10.13 10.61 -2.26
CA SER A 340 10.65 10.32 -0.92
C SER A 340 11.93 11.09 -0.63
N THR A 341 12.81 11.26 -1.62
CA THR A 341 14.05 12.02 -1.44
C THR A 341 13.77 13.52 -1.21
N VAL A 342 12.89 14.12 -2.02
CA VAL A 342 12.57 15.57 -1.91
C VAL A 342 11.76 15.86 -0.65
N ALA A 343 10.85 14.98 -0.25
CA ALA A 343 10.06 15.14 0.96
C ALA A 343 10.92 15.26 2.24
N PHE A 344 12.04 14.54 2.31
CA PHE A 344 12.95 14.58 3.46
C PHE A 344 14.15 15.50 3.30
N ALA A 345 14.37 16.07 2.11
CA ALA A 345 15.59 16.85 1.82
C ALA A 345 15.73 18.14 2.63
N THR A 346 14.61 18.80 2.91
CA THR A 346 14.55 20.09 3.62
C THR A 346 14.24 19.95 5.10
N LEU A 347 13.81 18.74 5.51
CA LEU A 347 13.40 18.49 6.88
C LEU A 347 14.59 18.42 7.85
N ASP A 348 14.40 18.98 9.06
CA ASP A 348 15.38 18.88 10.14
C ASP A 348 15.58 17.41 10.55
N VAL A 349 16.85 17.04 10.79
CA VAL A 349 17.25 15.67 11.17
C VAL A 349 16.51 15.16 12.41
N ARG A 350 16.18 16.07 13.36
CA ARG A 350 15.46 15.73 14.59
C ARG A 350 14.06 15.16 14.35
N PHE A 351 13.42 15.51 13.23
CA PHE A 351 12.07 15.06 12.88
C PHE A 351 12.04 13.83 11.97
N ARG A 352 13.18 13.34 11.50
CA ARG A 352 13.22 12.29 10.47
C ARG A 352 12.43 11.04 10.84
N THR A 353 12.55 10.56 12.08
CA THR A 353 11.86 9.32 12.50
C THR A 353 10.34 9.53 12.56
N ASP A 354 9.88 10.66 13.13
CA ASP A 354 8.46 11.00 13.16
C ASP A 354 7.91 11.20 11.72
N ALA A 355 8.70 11.86 10.87
CA ALA A 355 8.34 12.11 9.48
C ALA A 355 8.26 10.83 8.64
N THR A 356 9.20 9.90 8.79
CA THR A 356 9.16 8.60 8.07
C THR A 356 8.00 7.73 8.56
N ALA A 357 7.69 7.78 9.87
CA ALA A 357 6.51 7.11 10.42
C ALA A 357 5.20 7.70 9.84
N LEU A 358 5.08 9.04 9.82
CA LEU A 358 3.93 9.72 9.25
C LEU A 358 3.80 9.49 7.74
N PHE A 359 4.91 9.50 7.00
CA PHE A 359 4.95 9.21 5.57
C PHE A 359 4.46 7.78 5.27
N SER A 360 4.88 6.80 6.08
CA SER A 360 4.42 5.41 5.98
C SER A 360 2.94 5.27 6.35
N LEU A 361 2.48 5.95 7.41
CA LEU A 361 1.09 5.96 7.81
C LEU A 361 0.19 6.51 6.69
N VAL A 362 0.52 7.69 6.16
CA VAL A 362 -0.27 8.35 5.11
C VAL A 362 -0.31 7.51 3.84
N ARG A 363 0.81 6.86 3.47
CA ARG A 363 0.83 5.90 2.36
C ARG A 363 -0.11 4.73 2.60
N ASN A 364 -0.08 4.14 3.79
CA ASN A 364 -0.92 2.98 4.13
C ASN A 364 -2.41 3.35 4.15
N LEU A 365 -2.76 4.53 4.72
CA LEU A 365 -4.13 5.05 4.66
C LEU A 365 -4.59 5.28 3.22
N GLY A 366 -3.74 5.88 2.37
CA GLY A 366 -4.03 6.01 0.95
C GLY A 366 -4.29 4.66 0.28
N SER A 367 -3.47 3.67 0.62
CA SER A 367 -3.61 2.30 0.11
C SER A 367 -4.94 1.66 0.51
N SER A 368 -5.33 1.75 1.78
CA SER A 368 -6.59 1.19 2.29
C SER A 368 -7.80 1.90 1.68
N ILE A 369 -7.79 3.24 1.63
CA ILE A 369 -8.84 4.03 0.99
C ILE A 369 -8.95 3.68 -0.50
N GLY A 370 -7.81 3.55 -1.18
CA GLY A 370 -7.78 3.20 -2.60
C GLY A 370 -8.42 1.85 -2.89
N VAL A 371 -8.04 0.81 -2.14
CA VAL A 371 -8.61 -0.53 -2.28
C VAL A 371 -10.10 -0.51 -1.98
N SER A 372 -10.50 0.11 -0.87
CA SER A 372 -11.90 0.18 -0.46
C SER A 372 -12.78 0.87 -1.52
N VAL A 373 -12.34 2.03 -2.02
CA VAL A 373 -13.08 2.78 -3.05
C VAL A 373 -13.23 1.99 -4.35
N VAL A 374 -12.15 1.42 -4.88
CA VAL A 374 -12.26 0.66 -6.15
C VAL A 374 -13.07 -0.61 -5.98
N THR A 375 -13.01 -1.29 -4.83
CA THR A 375 -13.83 -2.48 -4.56
C THR A 375 -15.32 -2.13 -4.54
N VAL A 376 -15.70 -1.04 -3.87
CA VAL A 376 -17.09 -0.56 -3.86
C VAL A 376 -17.58 -0.19 -5.25
N LEU A 377 -16.77 0.58 -5.99
CA LEU A 377 -17.11 0.98 -7.35
C LEU A 377 -17.25 -0.24 -8.27
N MET A 378 -16.35 -1.21 -8.12
CA MET A 378 -16.39 -2.47 -8.87
C MET A 378 -17.71 -3.21 -8.63
N VAL A 379 -18.10 -3.43 -7.37
CA VAL A 379 -19.34 -4.14 -7.03
C VAL A 379 -20.56 -3.39 -7.53
N ARG A 380 -20.65 -2.09 -7.22
CA ARG A 380 -21.79 -1.23 -7.61
C ARG A 380 -21.92 -1.12 -9.14
N ASN A 381 -20.83 -0.84 -9.85
CA ASN A 381 -20.84 -0.72 -11.30
C ASN A 381 -21.17 -2.06 -11.97
N THR A 382 -20.74 -3.20 -11.39
CA THR A 382 -21.11 -4.51 -11.92
C THR A 382 -22.63 -4.72 -11.85
N GLN A 383 -23.27 -4.35 -10.73
CA GLN A 383 -24.73 -4.45 -10.60
C GLN A 383 -25.47 -3.55 -11.59
N ILE A 384 -25.01 -2.30 -11.74
CA ILE A 384 -25.58 -1.34 -12.70
C ILE A 384 -25.43 -1.87 -14.13
N ASN A 385 -24.21 -2.21 -14.52
CA ASN A 385 -23.92 -2.71 -15.88
C ASN A 385 -24.68 -4.01 -16.19
N HIS A 386 -24.78 -4.91 -15.19
CA HIS A 386 -25.56 -6.15 -15.34
C HIS A 386 -27.04 -5.84 -15.58
N THR A 387 -27.62 -4.90 -14.83
CA THR A 387 -29.02 -4.49 -15.00
C THR A 387 -29.24 -3.85 -16.38
N GLU A 388 -28.34 -2.99 -16.83
CA GLU A 388 -28.42 -2.35 -18.14
C GLU A 388 -28.28 -3.35 -19.29
N LEU A 389 -27.33 -4.28 -19.20
CA LEU A 389 -27.11 -5.30 -20.23
C LEU A 389 -28.24 -6.32 -20.27
N SER A 390 -28.77 -6.73 -19.12
CA SER A 390 -29.87 -7.70 -19.02
C SER A 390 -31.19 -7.17 -19.63
N ALA A 391 -31.37 -5.86 -19.69
CA ALA A 391 -32.52 -5.25 -20.37
C ALA A 391 -32.62 -5.63 -21.88
N PHE A 392 -31.48 -5.95 -22.50
CA PHE A 392 -31.43 -6.43 -23.90
C PHE A 392 -31.73 -7.94 -24.04
N ILE A 393 -31.80 -8.70 -22.94
CA ILE A 393 -32.11 -10.12 -22.94
C ILE A 393 -33.63 -10.27 -22.81
N ASN A 394 -34.30 -10.11 -23.90
CA ASN A 394 -35.76 -10.23 -23.98
C ASN A 394 -36.18 -10.91 -25.29
N PRO A 395 -37.36 -11.57 -25.31
CA PRO A 395 -37.84 -12.34 -26.47
C PRO A 395 -38.03 -11.52 -27.74
N PHE A 396 -38.09 -10.17 -27.63
CA PHE A 396 -38.30 -9.28 -28.79
C PHE A 396 -36.99 -8.83 -29.42
N ASN A 397 -35.84 -9.15 -28.83
CA ASN A 397 -34.54 -8.80 -29.37
C ASN A 397 -34.11 -9.80 -30.46
N PRO A 398 -34.04 -9.38 -31.74
CA PRO A 398 -33.67 -10.27 -32.84
C PRO A 398 -32.24 -10.80 -32.73
N ASN A 399 -31.31 -10.08 -32.06
CA ASN A 399 -29.96 -10.53 -31.85
C ASN A 399 -29.91 -11.69 -30.86
N LEU A 400 -30.80 -11.73 -29.85
CA LEU A 400 -30.89 -12.86 -28.93
C LEU A 400 -31.34 -14.12 -29.66
N TRP A 401 -32.32 -14.02 -30.56
CA TRP A 401 -32.76 -15.11 -31.43
C TRP A 401 -31.63 -15.64 -32.32
N ALA A 402 -30.82 -14.76 -32.88
CA ALA A 402 -29.69 -15.14 -33.74
C ALA A 402 -28.57 -15.88 -32.95
N VAL A 403 -28.29 -15.48 -31.69
CA VAL A 403 -27.18 -16.04 -30.88
C VAL A 403 -27.63 -17.21 -30.03
N SER A 404 -28.81 -17.16 -29.43
CA SER A 404 -29.34 -18.19 -28.53
C SER A 404 -30.86 -18.30 -28.64
N PRO A 405 -31.40 -19.02 -29.64
CA PRO A 405 -32.84 -19.20 -29.82
C PRO A 405 -33.50 -19.84 -28.59
N ALA A 406 -32.80 -20.74 -27.92
CA ALA A 406 -33.27 -21.42 -26.68
C ALA A 406 -33.48 -20.39 -25.55
N ALA A 407 -32.54 -19.46 -25.33
CA ALA A 407 -32.71 -18.40 -24.32
C ALA A 407 -33.85 -17.44 -24.73
N ALA A 408 -33.97 -17.10 -26.00
CA ALA A 408 -35.06 -16.26 -26.51
C ALA A 408 -36.46 -16.92 -26.34
N SER A 409 -36.52 -18.25 -26.38
CA SER A 409 -37.76 -19.01 -26.11
C SER A 409 -38.03 -19.25 -24.63
N GLY A 410 -37.14 -18.82 -23.74
CA GLY A 410 -37.32 -18.93 -22.29
C GLY A 410 -36.79 -20.20 -21.63
N ASP A 411 -35.88 -20.95 -22.31
CA ASP A 411 -35.23 -22.10 -21.69
C ASP A 411 -34.36 -21.68 -20.50
N PRO A 412 -34.61 -22.21 -19.27
CA PRO A 412 -33.91 -21.78 -18.08
C PRO A 412 -32.39 -22.05 -18.12
N MET A 413 -31.94 -23.13 -18.76
CA MET A 413 -30.53 -23.47 -18.86
C MET A 413 -29.82 -22.51 -19.81
N ALA A 414 -30.43 -22.23 -20.96
CA ALA A 414 -29.87 -21.25 -21.90
C ALA A 414 -29.86 -19.84 -21.33
N LEU A 415 -30.90 -19.43 -20.60
CA LEU A 415 -30.95 -18.15 -19.90
C LEU A 415 -29.85 -18.04 -18.85
N SER A 416 -29.57 -19.09 -18.06
CA SER A 416 -28.49 -19.06 -17.09
C SER A 416 -27.09 -18.91 -17.74
N GLN A 417 -26.89 -19.51 -18.92
CA GLN A 417 -25.64 -19.32 -19.67
C GLN A 417 -25.49 -17.89 -20.21
N VAL A 418 -26.58 -17.32 -20.72
CA VAL A 418 -26.58 -15.92 -21.18
C VAL A 418 -26.33 -14.97 -20.01
N ASP A 419 -26.99 -15.18 -18.87
CA ASP A 419 -26.79 -14.39 -17.66
C ASP A 419 -25.34 -14.43 -17.17
N ARG A 420 -24.70 -15.60 -17.22
CA ARG A 420 -23.26 -15.71 -16.91
C ARG A 420 -22.40 -14.86 -17.85
N ILE A 421 -22.70 -14.84 -19.15
CA ILE A 421 -21.96 -14.01 -20.12
C ILE A 421 -22.20 -12.53 -19.84
N VAL A 422 -23.45 -12.14 -19.58
CA VAL A 422 -23.80 -10.76 -19.20
C VAL A 422 -23.04 -10.33 -17.95
N ASN A 423 -23.02 -11.17 -16.93
CA ASN A 423 -22.30 -10.86 -15.70
C ASN A 423 -20.79 -10.68 -15.92
N LEU A 424 -20.14 -11.55 -16.71
CA LEU A 424 -18.73 -11.40 -17.07
C LEU A 424 -18.44 -10.10 -17.83
N GLN A 425 -19.33 -9.72 -18.76
CA GLN A 425 -19.20 -8.45 -19.47
C GLN A 425 -19.41 -7.24 -18.55
N ALA A 426 -20.42 -7.30 -17.67
CA ALA A 426 -20.67 -6.27 -16.66
C ALA A 426 -19.46 -6.06 -15.73
N MET A 427 -18.86 -7.16 -15.28
CA MET A 427 -17.62 -7.13 -14.48
C MET A 427 -16.47 -6.50 -15.27
N MET A 428 -16.27 -6.90 -16.54
CA MET A 428 -15.19 -6.37 -17.37
C MET A 428 -15.31 -4.86 -17.57
N ILE A 429 -16.53 -4.37 -17.86
CA ILE A 429 -16.81 -2.93 -17.99
C ILE A 429 -16.47 -2.20 -16.67
N SER A 430 -16.81 -2.81 -15.52
CA SER A 430 -16.53 -2.23 -14.21
C SER A 430 -15.04 -2.10 -13.94
N TYR A 431 -14.22 -3.14 -14.23
CA TYR A 431 -12.76 -3.06 -14.15
C TYR A 431 -12.18 -1.97 -15.03
N VAL A 432 -12.65 -1.88 -16.27
CA VAL A 432 -12.23 -0.84 -17.22
C VAL A 432 -12.54 0.56 -16.69
N ASN A 433 -13.72 0.76 -16.10
CA ASN A 433 -14.10 2.04 -15.49
C ASN A 433 -13.23 2.39 -14.30
N ASP A 434 -12.88 1.43 -13.43
CA ASP A 434 -11.99 1.66 -12.30
C ASP A 434 -10.57 2.05 -12.76
N PHE A 435 -10.04 1.42 -13.80
CA PHE A 435 -8.75 1.84 -14.39
C PHE A 435 -8.83 3.26 -14.99
N LYS A 436 -9.94 3.67 -15.57
CA LYS A 436 -10.15 5.05 -16.05
C LYS A 436 -10.16 6.05 -14.89
N ILE A 437 -10.82 5.72 -13.77
CA ILE A 437 -10.86 6.58 -12.59
C ILE A 437 -9.43 6.76 -12.02
N LEU A 438 -8.66 5.68 -11.88
CA LEU A 438 -7.28 5.74 -11.44
C LEU A 438 -6.39 6.54 -12.41
N MET A 439 -6.63 6.42 -13.73
CA MET A 439 -5.94 7.22 -14.73
C MET A 439 -6.22 8.71 -14.56
N VAL A 440 -7.48 9.09 -14.43
CA VAL A 440 -7.88 10.50 -14.24
C VAL A 440 -7.27 11.06 -12.95
N MET A 441 -7.32 10.31 -11.86
CA MET A 441 -6.68 10.71 -10.59
C MET A 441 -5.17 10.91 -10.75
N THR A 442 -4.51 10.03 -11.52
CA THR A 442 -3.07 10.15 -11.81
C THR A 442 -2.76 11.43 -12.60
N LEU A 443 -3.57 11.73 -13.64
CA LEU A 443 -3.41 12.94 -14.44
C LEU A 443 -3.67 14.22 -13.62
N LEU A 444 -4.68 14.20 -12.76
CA LEU A 444 -4.98 15.32 -11.86
C LEU A 444 -3.87 15.60 -10.84
N ALA A 445 -3.07 14.60 -10.50
CA ALA A 445 -1.91 14.80 -9.59
C ALA A 445 -0.74 15.55 -10.27
N ILE A 446 -0.59 15.48 -11.61
CA ILE A 446 0.56 16.05 -12.32
C ILE A 446 0.75 17.57 -12.09
N PRO A 447 -0.28 18.43 -12.20
CA PRO A 447 -0.11 19.85 -11.96
C PRO A 447 0.43 20.21 -10.56
N PHE A 448 0.09 19.42 -9.56
CA PHE A 448 0.53 19.63 -8.19
C PHE A 448 2.03 19.33 -7.97
N VAL A 449 2.70 18.63 -8.91
CA VAL A 449 4.15 18.38 -8.86
C VAL A 449 4.95 19.68 -8.79
N PHE A 450 4.45 20.75 -9.41
CA PHE A 450 5.10 22.06 -9.38
C PHE A 450 5.05 22.74 -7.99
N LEU A 451 4.29 22.21 -7.04
CA LEU A 451 4.33 22.64 -5.64
C LEU A 451 5.61 22.22 -4.90
N LEU A 452 6.26 21.14 -5.35
CA LEU A 452 7.55 20.71 -4.82
C LEU A 452 8.61 21.80 -5.10
N ARG A 453 9.41 22.14 -4.10
CA ARG A 453 10.53 23.08 -4.24
C ARG A 453 11.83 22.32 -4.44
N LYS A 454 12.67 22.81 -5.34
CA LYS A 454 14.02 22.30 -5.51
C LYS A 454 14.80 22.53 -4.21
N PRO A 455 15.39 21.48 -3.59
CA PRO A 455 16.25 21.67 -2.44
C PRO A 455 17.36 22.64 -2.82
N LYS A 456 17.60 23.69 -2.01
CA LYS A 456 18.80 24.54 -2.19
C LYS A 456 20.01 23.63 -1.99
N GLN A 457 20.84 23.51 -3.01
CA GLN A 457 22.16 22.92 -2.85
C GLN A 457 22.89 23.75 -1.80
N ALA A 458 23.36 23.12 -0.73
CA ALA A 458 24.29 23.79 0.18
C ALA A 458 25.48 24.27 -0.65
N PRO A 459 25.98 25.52 -0.45
CA PRO A 459 27.15 26.00 -1.17
C PRO A 459 28.30 24.99 -0.94
N ALA A 460 28.85 24.48 -2.04
CA ALA A 460 30.08 23.71 -2.03
C ALA A 460 31.19 24.65 -1.55
N GLY A 461 31.54 24.57 -0.28
CA GLY A 461 32.62 25.43 0.23
C GLY A 461 32.42 25.83 1.68
N GLY A 462 32.85 25.00 2.57
CA GLY A 462 32.98 25.25 4.00
C GLY A 462 33.58 24.01 4.65
N ALA A 463 34.86 23.74 4.36
CA ALA A 463 35.62 22.83 5.23
C ALA A 463 35.52 23.36 6.65
N PRO A 464 35.20 22.53 7.67
CA PRO A 464 35.32 22.97 9.06
C PRO A 464 36.78 23.34 9.27
N ALA A 465 37.03 24.61 9.60
CA ALA A 465 38.32 25.00 10.12
C ALA A 465 38.65 24.10 11.31
N ALA A 466 39.69 23.29 11.17
CA ALA A 466 40.29 22.60 12.27
C ALA A 466 40.71 23.64 13.32
N HIS A 467 39.97 23.75 14.41
CA HIS A 467 40.50 24.31 15.62
C HIS A 467 41.52 23.32 16.15
N MET A 468 42.78 23.58 15.77
CA MET A 468 43.91 23.21 16.61
C MET A 468 43.93 24.24 17.75
N ASP A 469 43.63 23.78 18.93
CA ASP A 469 44.28 24.16 20.19
C ASP A 469 44.02 23.04 21.22
#